data_8080e64d56d40ed4e2de97bc277212c8
#
_entry.id   8080e64d56d40ed4e2de97bc277212c8
#
_cell.length_a   1.000
_cell.length_b   1.000
_cell.length_c   1.000
_cell.angle_alpha   90.00
_cell.angle_beta   90.00
_cell.angle_gamma   90.00
#
_symmetry.space_group_name_H-M   'P 1'
#
loop_
_entity.id
_entity.type
_entity.pdbx_description
1 polymer ?
#
loop_
_entity_poly.entity_id
_entity_poly.type
_entity_poly.pdbx_seq_one_letter_code
_entity_poly.pdbx_strand_id
1 'polypeptide(L)'
;MLAFLRTTCLLIVFVFTLGSQLTGSATIPADRMAVAYQLYSRLVPFGEAARPDWPHDLLLIEDSTITIVPPDRKCDDPQIELNPHVAVQPTRDRRQDYEEILQDFDRHCHDRIILDRSGFKLSHQFRLLGANEQKEFEEYRSNRAQAHDSAVAAKYTGAGALFAFSEVYLNGHHTVALLYATDWCGSLCGHGLWLAFALDHGQWKSLNWNSSFWIS
;
A
#
# COMPACT_ATOMS: atom_id res chain seq x y z
N MET A 1 51.70 26.42 61.18
CA MET A 1 51.79 25.81 59.83
C MET A 1 50.43 25.27 59.42
N LEU A 2 49.67 26.06 58.68
CA LEU A 2 48.31 25.68 58.18
C LEU A 2 48.43 25.16 56.78
N ALA A 3 48.04 23.90 56.59
CA ALA A 3 47.91 23.28 55.24
C ALA A 3 46.52 23.52 54.73
N PHE A 4 46.38 24.22 53.56
CA PHE A 4 45.15 24.45 52.86
C PHE A 4 44.85 23.21 51.93
N LEU A 5 43.78 22.50 52.24
CA LEU A 5 43.24 21.46 51.40
C LEU A 5 42.32 22.11 50.32
N ARG A 6 42.74 22.14 49.10
CA ARG A 6 41.88 22.55 47.93
C ARG A 6 41.09 21.35 47.44
N THR A 7 39.79 21.38 47.70
CA THR A 7 38.82 20.41 47.14
C THR A 7 38.40 20.87 45.75
N THR A 8 38.87 20.17 44.72
CA THR A 8 38.47 20.42 43.35
C THR A 8 37.16 19.66 43.06
N CYS A 9 36.07 20.40 42.91
CA CYS A 9 34.76 19.84 42.55
C CYS A 9 34.71 19.62 41.03
N LEU A 10 34.74 18.36 40.60
CA LEU A 10 34.60 17.97 39.18
C LEU A 10 33.13 17.95 38.85
N LEU A 11 32.65 18.96 38.12
CA LEU A 11 31.32 19.03 37.57
C LEU A 11 31.27 18.14 36.28
N ILE A 12 30.71 16.95 36.40
CA ILE A 12 30.41 16.09 35.25
C ILE A 12 29.13 16.60 34.60
N VAL A 13 29.26 17.31 33.49
CA VAL A 13 28.14 17.70 32.66
C VAL A 13 27.74 16.50 31.81
N PHE A 14 26.63 15.82 32.19
CA PHE A 14 25.98 14.82 31.33
C PHE A 14 25.24 15.56 30.21
N VAL A 15 25.82 15.61 29.06
CA VAL A 15 25.12 16.02 27.82
C VAL A 15 24.24 14.85 27.37
N PHE A 16 22.96 14.91 27.71
CA PHE A 16 21.94 14.04 27.08
C PHE A 16 21.77 14.48 25.62
N THR A 17 22.44 13.81 24.71
CA THR A 17 22.08 13.87 23.28
C THR A 17 20.77 13.11 23.10
N LEU A 18 19.66 13.84 23.02
CA LEU A 18 18.42 13.32 22.48
C LEU A 18 18.69 12.96 20.99
N GLY A 19 18.99 11.71 20.76
CA GLY A 19 19.01 11.14 19.43
C GLY A 19 17.57 11.15 18.89
N SER A 20 17.22 12.18 18.12
CA SER A 20 16.04 12.13 17.26
C SER A 20 16.25 10.96 16.31
N GLN A 21 15.59 9.83 16.57
CA GLN A 21 15.44 8.79 15.57
C GLN A 21 14.55 9.39 14.48
N LEU A 22 15.19 9.96 13.47
CA LEU A 22 14.60 10.15 12.17
C LEU A 22 14.21 8.73 11.68
N THR A 23 12.93 8.41 11.74
CA THR A 23 12.37 7.28 11.00
C THR A 23 12.66 7.58 9.54
N GLY A 24 13.78 7.08 9.05
CA GLY A 24 14.17 7.21 7.65
C GLY A 24 13.10 6.51 6.82
N SER A 25 12.35 7.27 6.05
CA SER A 25 11.56 6.72 4.97
C SER A 25 12.53 5.97 4.06
N ALA A 26 12.41 4.65 4.00
CA ALA A 26 13.26 3.84 3.15
C ALA A 26 13.13 4.35 1.72
N THR A 27 14.25 4.77 1.12
CA THR A 27 14.25 5.21 -0.27
C THR A 27 14.16 3.97 -1.14
N ILE A 28 12.97 3.73 -1.70
CA ILE A 28 12.74 2.58 -2.56
C ILE A 28 13.51 2.77 -3.87
N PRO A 29 14.17 1.71 -4.37
CA PRO A 29 14.86 1.77 -5.66
C PRO A 29 13.93 2.25 -6.78
N ALA A 30 14.43 3.14 -7.63
CA ALA A 30 13.64 3.78 -8.70
C ALA A 30 13.02 2.76 -9.68
N ASP A 31 13.67 1.64 -9.89
CA ASP A 31 13.20 0.54 -10.74
C ASP A 31 11.98 -0.17 -10.11
N ARG A 32 11.97 -0.41 -8.80
CA ARG A 32 10.82 -0.99 -8.08
C ARG A 32 9.60 -0.09 -8.20
N MET A 33 9.75 1.22 -8.01
CA MET A 33 8.66 2.17 -8.16
C MET A 33 8.13 2.24 -9.59
N ALA A 34 9.00 2.13 -10.59
CA ALA A 34 8.58 2.07 -11.98
C ALA A 34 7.69 0.84 -12.26
N VAL A 35 8.05 -0.33 -11.71
CA VAL A 35 7.22 -1.55 -11.78
C VAL A 35 5.88 -1.33 -11.06
N ALA A 36 5.91 -0.77 -9.86
CA ALA A 36 4.71 -0.53 -9.08
C ALA A 36 3.69 0.33 -9.85
N TYR A 37 4.11 1.46 -10.40
CA TYR A 37 3.21 2.32 -11.18
C TYR A 37 2.70 1.68 -12.47
N GLN A 38 3.50 0.83 -13.13
CA GLN A 38 3.01 0.05 -14.28
C GLN A 38 1.87 -0.88 -13.88
N LEU A 39 2.02 -1.59 -12.75
CA LEU A 39 1.02 -2.52 -12.27
C LEU A 39 -0.22 -1.79 -11.73
N TYR A 40 -0.06 -0.75 -10.90
CA TYR A 40 -1.18 0.03 -10.38
C TYR A 40 -1.99 0.66 -11.51
N SER A 41 -1.33 1.28 -12.50
CA SER A 41 -2.02 1.88 -13.65
C SER A 41 -2.79 0.86 -14.49
N ARG A 42 -2.37 -0.40 -14.45
CA ARG A 42 -3.08 -1.49 -15.15
C ARG A 42 -4.27 -2.00 -14.35
N LEU A 43 -4.18 -1.99 -13.02
CA LEU A 43 -5.19 -2.58 -12.14
C LEU A 43 -6.41 -1.69 -11.92
N VAL A 44 -6.23 -0.37 -11.89
CA VAL A 44 -7.34 0.56 -11.69
C VAL A 44 -8.48 0.34 -12.69
N PRO A 45 -8.23 0.13 -14.01
CA PRO A 45 -9.30 -0.17 -14.96
C PRO A 45 -9.97 -1.54 -14.80
N PHE A 46 -9.33 -2.50 -14.10
CA PHE A 46 -9.89 -3.85 -13.93
C PHE A 46 -11.14 -3.86 -13.03
N GLY A 47 -11.16 -3.02 -11.99
CA GLY A 47 -12.34 -2.85 -11.16
C GLY A 47 -13.53 -2.29 -11.95
N GLU A 48 -13.26 -1.45 -12.95
CA GLU A 48 -14.26 -0.84 -13.82
C GLU A 48 -14.90 -1.83 -14.78
N ALA A 49 -14.09 -2.65 -15.45
CA ALA A 49 -14.58 -3.63 -16.42
C ALA A 49 -15.53 -4.67 -15.78
N ALA A 50 -15.37 -4.94 -14.48
CA ALA A 50 -16.20 -5.86 -13.74
C ALA A 50 -17.59 -5.27 -13.39
N ARG A 51 -17.77 -3.95 -13.50
CA ARG A 51 -18.99 -3.24 -13.06
C ARG A 51 -19.38 -2.12 -14.03
N PRO A 52 -19.95 -2.47 -15.19
CA PRO A 52 -20.28 -1.49 -16.24
C PRO A 52 -21.32 -0.43 -15.82
N ASP A 53 -22.05 -0.67 -14.73
CA ASP A 53 -23.10 0.23 -14.22
C ASP A 53 -22.54 1.32 -13.27
N TRP A 54 -21.24 1.31 -12.99
CA TRP A 54 -20.66 2.31 -12.10
C TRP A 54 -20.25 3.57 -12.83
N PRO A 55 -20.35 4.74 -12.15
CA PRO A 55 -19.75 5.93 -12.70
C PRO A 55 -18.23 5.77 -12.69
N HIS A 56 -17.60 5.93 -13.83
CA HIS A 56 -16.16 5.73 -14.04
C HIS A 56 -15.44 7.01 -14.47
N ASP A 57 -16.10 8.15 -14.32
CA ASP A 57 -15.56 9.42 -14.78
C ASP A 57 -14.41 9.92 -13.90
N LEU A 58 -14.40 9.49 -12.64
CA LEU A 58 -13.39 9.87 -11.65
C LEU A 58 -12.91 8.65 -10.86
N LEU A 59 -11.61 8.34 -10.97
CA LEU A 59 -10.96 7.32 -10.19
C LEU A 59 -10.38 7.92 -8.91
N LEU A 60 -10.66 7.30 -7.77
CA LEU A 60 -10.08 7.67 -6.49
C LEU A 60 -9.07 6.60 -6.07
N ILE A 61 -7.87 7.02 -5.70
CA ILE A 61 -6.79 6.14 -5.27
C ILE A 61 -6.25 6.67 -3.95
N GLU A 62 -5.95 5.83 -2.98
CA GLU A 62 -5.26 6.26 -1.77
C GLU A 62 -3.89 6.86 -2.14
N ASP A 63 -3.49 7.93 -1.44
CA ASP A 63 -2.22 8.63 -1.70
C ASP A 63 -0.99 7.89 -1.20
N SER A 64 -1.19 6.72 -0.61
CA SER A 64 -0.10 5.89 -0.09
C SER A 64 -0.46 4.41 -0.18
N THR A 65 0.56 3.55 -0.20
CA THR A 65 0.37 2.11 -0.11
C THR A 65 -0.20 1.71 1.24
N ILE A 66 -0.98 0.62 1.25
CA ILE A 66 -1.48 0.01 2.47
C ILE A 66 -0.51 -1.08 2.96
N THR A 67 -0.44 -1.25 4.28
CA THR A 67 0.28 -2.35 4.91
C THR A 67 -0.68 -3.46 5.30
N ILE A 68 -0.37 -4.69 4.93
CA ILE A 68 -1.18 -5.87 5.28
C ILE A 68 -0.89 -6.34 6.71
N VAL A 69 0.36 -6.18 7.13
CA VAL A 69 0.83 -6.57 8.45
C VAL A 69 0.84 -5.36 9.38
N PRO A 70 0.14 -5.41 10.54
CA PRO A 70 0.24 -4.36 11.53
C PRO A 70 1.69 -4.16 12.01
N PRO A 71 2.10 -2.93 12.36
CA PRO A 71 3.50 -2.62 12.70
C PRO A 71 4.06 -3.37 13.92
N ASP A 72 3.19 -3.86 14.81
CA ASP A 72 3.52 -4.62 16.01
C ASP A 72 3.56 -6.13 15.79
N ARG A 73 3.25 -6.61 14.58
CA ARG A 73 3.23 -8.03 14.22
C ARG A 73 4.42 -8.38 13.31
N LYS A 74 4.80 -9.65 13.31
CA LYS A 74 5.86 -10.16 12.41
C LYS A 74 5.31 -10.31 10.98
N CYS A 75 6.17 -10.13 9.99
CA CYS A 75 5.80 -10.27 8.58
C CYS A 75 5.35 -11.69 8.21
N ASP A 76 5.86 -12.70 8.90
CA ASP A 76 5.50 -14.11 8.69
C ASP A 76 4.39 -14.61 9.65
N ASP A 77 3.67 -13.72 10.31
CA ASP A 77 2.63 -14.08 11.27
C ASP A 77 1.45 -14.81 10.60
N PRO A 78 1.25 -16.12 10.88
CA PRO A 78 0.21 -16.90 10.26
C PRO A 78 -1.20 -16.59 10.76
N GLN A 79 -1.35 -15.77 11.80
CA GLN A 79 -2.66 -15.33 12.31
C GLN A 79 -3.26 -14.18 11.50
N ILE A 80 -2.49 -13.61 10.58
CA ILE A 80 -2.97 -12.57 9.68
C ILE A 80 -3.49 -13.26 8.42
N GLU A 81 -4.81 -13.34 8.28
CA GLU A 81 -5.47 -14.07 7.19
C GLU A 81 -5.06 -13.59 5.79
N LEU A 82 -4.77 -12.30 5.64
CA LEU A 82 -4.33 -11.70 4.38
C LEU A 82 -2.80 -11.75 4.19
N ASN A 83 -2.04 -12.32 5.15
CA ASN A 83 -0.62 -12.48 4.99
C ASN A 83 -0.32 -13.39 3.77
N PRO A 84 0.54 -12.98 2.81
CA PRO A 84 0.79 -13.79 1.62
C PRO A 84 1.34 -15.18 1.96
N HIS A 85 2.10 -15.35 3.03
CA HIS A 85 2.55 -16.68 3.49
C HIS A 85 1.40 -17.70 3.67
N VAL A 86 0.19 -17.22 3.91
CA VAL A 86 -1.01 -18.04 4.14
C VAL A 86 -2.02 -17.88 3.01
N ALA A 87 -2.19 -16.65 2.54
CA ALA A 87 -3.26 -16.26 1.63
C ALA A 87 -3.01 -16.62 0.16
N VAL A 88 -1.76 -16.90 -0.23
CA VAL A 88 -1.40 -17.07 -1.64
C VAL A 88 -0.81 -18.47 -1.88
N GLN A 89 -1.24 -19.11 -2.98
CA GLN A 89 -0.73 -20.40 -3.40
C GLN A 89 -0.23 -20.31 -4.86
N PRO A 90 1.10 -20.33 -5.06
CA PRO A 90 1.67 -20.30 -6.38
C PRO A 90 1.48 -21.64 -7.11
N THR A 91 1.59 -21.63 -8.43
CA THR A 91 1.73 -22.84 -9.23
C THR A 91 3.08 -23.52 -8.96
N ARG A 92 3.17 -24.85 -9.18
CA ARG A 92 4.36 -25.64 -8.82
C ARG A 92 5.63 -25.17 -9.51
N ASP A 93 5.52 -24.75 -10.76
CA ASP A 93 6.61 -24.25 -11.59
C ASP A 93 7.12 -22.85 -11.19
N ARG A 94 6.37 -22.14 -10.33
CA ARG A 94 6.69 -20.80 -9.84
C ARG A 94 7.00 -20.74 -8.34
N ARG A 95 7.23 -21.90 -7.71
CA ARG A 95 7.48 -21.94 -6.27
C ARG A 95 8.71 -21.16 -5.85
N GLN A 96 9.80 -21.25 -6.61
CA GLN A 96 11.02 -20.51 -6.31
C GLN A 96 10.81 -19.00 -6.41
N ASP A 97 10.17 -18.52 -7.48
CA ASP A 97 9.82 -17.09 -7.62
C ASP A 97 9.02 -16.61 -6.41
N TYR A 98 8.08 -17.43 -5.95
CA TYR A 98 7.26 -17.09 -4.79
C TYR A 98 8.03 -17.04 -3.48
N GLU A 99 8.95 -17.95 -3.23
CA GLU A 99 9.82 -17.96 -2.05
C GLU A 99 10.69 -16.69 -2.01
N GLU A 100 11.22 -16.26 -3.14
CA GLU A 100 11.96 -15.00 -3.26
C GLU A 100 11.07 -13.77 -2.99
N ILE A 101 9.83 -13.77 -3.48
CA ILE A 101 8.83 -12.73 -3.23
C ILE A 101 8.47 -12.67 -1.74
N LEU A 102 8.31 -13.80 -1.05
CA LEU A 102 8.07 -13.81 0.38
C LEU A 102 9.23 -13.22 1.17
N GLN A 103 10.47 -13.50 0.78
CA GLN A 103 11.65 -12.87 1.38
C GLN A 103 11.65 -11.36 1.15
N ASP A 104 11.18 -10.90 0.01
CA ASP A 104 11.04 -9.48 -0.29
C ASP A 104 9.92 -8.84 0.54
N PHE A 105 8.77 -9.52 0.66
CA PHE A 105 7.68 -9.14 1.55
C PHE A 105 8.14 -9.01 3.00
N ASP A 106 8.87 -9.99 3.53
CA ASP A 106 9.35 -10.01 4.91
C ASP A 106 10.30 -8.84 5.23
N ARG A 107 10.97 -8.28 4.23
CA ARG A 107 11.81 -7.09 4.39
C ARG A 107 11.03 -5.78 4.35
N HIS A 108 9.87 -5.76 3.71
CA HIS A 108 9.15 -4.55 3.35
C HIS A 108 7.68 -4.51 3.83
N CYS A 109 7.21 -5.53 4.57
CA CYS A 109 5.79 -5.68 4.94
C CYS A 109 5.21 -4.53 5.76
N HIS A 110 6.05 -3.71 6.38
CA HIS A 110 5.67 -2.52 7.15
C HIS A 110 5.93 -1.20 6.40
N ASP A 111 6.52 -1.27 5.22
CA ASP A 111 6.82 -0.06 4.46
C ASP A 111 5.53 0.56 3.93
N ARG A 112 5.45 1.87 4.03
CA ARG A 112 4.37 2.66 3.47
C ARG A 112 4.95 3.75 2.57
N ILE A 113 4.54 3.73 1.32
CA ILE A 113 5.04 4.60 0.28
C ILE A 113 3.99 5.66 -0.03
N ILE A 114 4.40 6.91 -0.05
CA ILE A 114 3.55 7.99 -0.59
C ILE A 114 3.60 7.92 -2.11
N LEU A 115 2.43 7.87 -2.74
CA LEU A 115 2.29 7.74 -4.18
C LEU A 115 2.36 9.12 -4.85
N ASP A 116 3.07 9.20 -5.96
CA ASP A 116 3.15 10.41 -6.78
C ASP A 116 2.21 10.28 -7.98
N ARG A 117 1.38 11.31 -8.17
CA ARG A 117 0.45 11.38 -9.30
C ARG A 117 1.16 11.20 -10.65
N SER A 118 2.37 11.72 -10.80
CA SER A 118 3.13 11.66 -12.06
C SER A 118 3.56 10.24 -12.45
N GLY A 119 3.60 9.32 -11.50
CA GLY A 119 3.92 7.91 -11.75
C GLY A 119 2.82 7.14 -12.48
N PHE A 120 1.56 7.55 -12.29
CA PHE A 120 0.42 6.86 -12.89
C PHE A 120 0.24 7.20 -14.38
N LYS A 121 -0.08 6.19 -15.17
CA LYS A 121 -0.40 6.32 -16.60
C LYS A 121 -1.84 5.85 -16.83
N LEU A 122 -2.80 6.67 -16.40
CA LEU A 122 -4.22 6.41 -16.53
C LEU A 122 -4.83 7.30 -17.61
N SER A 123 -5.77 6.75 -18.37
CA SER A 123 -6.53 7.48 -19.40
C SER A 123 -7.69 8.29 -18.82
N HIS A 124 -8.15 7.92 -17.63
CA HIS A 124 -9.27 8.56 -16.93
C HIS A 124 -8.78 9.64 -15.96
N GLN A 125 -9.67 10.54 -15.60
CA GLN A 125 -9.40 11.45 -14.50
C GLN A 125 -9.23 10.67 -13.20
N PHE A 126 -8.21 11.02 -12.42
CA PHE A 126 -8.01 10.40 -11.12
C PHE A 126 -7.51 11.40 -10.08
N ARG A 127 -7.72 11.06 -8.83
CA ARG A 127 -7.21 11.81 -7.67
C ARG A 127 -6.56 10.85 -6.69
N LEU A 128 -5.47 11.31 -6.08
CA LEU A 128 -4.91 10.67 -4.89
C LEU A 128 -5.59 11.31 -3.68
N LEU A 129 -6.14 10.50 -2.79
CA LEU A 129 -6.83 10.94 -1.58
C LEU A 129 -5.95 10.71 -0.35
N GLY A 130 -5.65 11.78 0.37
CA GLY A 130 -5.08 11.70 1.71
C GLY A 130 -6.11 11.25 2.74
N ALA A 131 -5.65 10.86 3.94
CA ALA A 131 -6.47 10.23 4.98
C ALA A 131 -7.77 11.01 5.32
N ASN A 132 -7.73 12.35 5.34
CA ASN A 132 -8.93 13.15 5.61
C ASN A 132 -9.96 13.06 4.47
N GLU A 133 -9.50 13.04 3.21
CA GLU A 133 -10.38 12.92 2.05
C GLU A 133 -10.92 11.50 1.89
N GLN A 134 -10.14 10.48 2.27
CA GLN A 134 -10.61 9.09 2.33
C GLN A 134 -11.78 8.98 3.30
N LYS A 135 -11.62 9.48 4.52
CA LYS A 135 -12.70 9.51 5.52
C LYS A 135 -13.94 10.27 5.03
N GLU A 136 -13.76 11.44 4.41
CA GLU A 136 -14.86 12.21 3.83
C GLU A 136 -15.60 11.42 2.73
N PHE A 137 -14.86 10.70 1.88
CA PHE A 137 -15.45 9.83 0.86
C PHE A 137 -16.19 8.64 1.46
N GLU A 138 -15.64 8.02 2.51
CA GLU A 138 -16.28 6.91 3.23
C GLU A 138 -17.60 7.37 3.85
N GLU A 139 -17.62 8.53 4.51
CA GLU A 139 -18.83 9.13 5.08
C GLU A 139 -19.86 9.44 3.98
N TYR A 140 -19.44 10.02 2.87
CA TYR A 140 -20.29 10.29 1.71
C TYR A 140 -20.92 9.02 1.14
N ARG A 141 -20.15 7.94 1.01
CA ARG A 141 -20.65 6.67 0.45
C ARG A 141 -21.54 5.91 1.42
N SER A 142 -21.23 5.93 2.72
CA SER A 142 -22.01 5.24 3.76
C SER A 142 -23.35 5.91 4.03
N ASN A 143 -23.42 7.24 3.89
CA ASN A 143 -24.59 8.04 4.24
C ASN A 143 -25.27 8.67 3.01
N ARG A 144 -25.39 7.95 1.90
CA ARG A 144 -25.98 8.46 0.66
C ARG A 144 -27.32 9.19 0.83
N ALA A 145 -28.14 8.75 1.79
CA ALA A 145 -29.43 9.41 2.09
C ALA A 145 -29.26 10.78 2.79
N GLN A 146 -28.09 11.05 3.38
CA GLN A 146 -27.77 12.29 4.10
C GLN A 146 -26.78 13.19 3.34
N ALA A 147 -26.29 12.74 2.20
CA ALA A 147 -25.34 13.49 1.37
C ALA A 147 -26.00 14.69 0.66
N HIS A 148 -26.67 15.54 1.45
CA HIS A 148 -27.27 16.79 0.97
C HIS A 148 -26.26 17.93 0.88
N ASP A 149 -25.01 17.75 1.31
CA ASP A 149 -23.97 18.72 1.07
C ASP A 149 -23.59 18.67 -0.42
N SER A 150 -24.09 19.65 -1.16
CA SER A 150 -23.85 19.78 -2.59
C SER A 150 -22.37 19.92 -2.95
N ALA A 151 -21.54 20.44 -2.02
CA ALA A 151 -20.10 20.62 -2.24
C ALA A 151 -19.37 19.27 -2.16
N VAL A 152 -19.67 18.43 -1.15
CA VAL A 152 -19.11 17.08 -1.03
C VAL A 152 -19.60 16.20 -2.17
N ALA A 153 -20.90 16.24 -2.48
CA ALA A 153 -21.44 15.49 -3.61
C ALA A 153 -20.77 15.87 -4.94
N ALA A 154 -20.56 17.16 -5.21
CA ALA A 154 -19.87 17.63 -6.41
C ALA A 154 -18.40 17.16 -6.47
N LYS A 155 -17.73 17.09 -5.30
CA LYS A 155 -16.32 16.66 -5.18
C LYS A 155 -16.12 15.20 -5.59
N TYR A 156 -17.11 14.31 -5.34
CA TYR A 156 -17.04 12.89 -5.59
C TYR A 156 -18.01 12.38 -6.68
N THR A 157 -18.64 13.29 -7.40
CA THR A 157 -19.47 12.93 -8.56
C THR A 157 -18.63 12.18 -9.59
N GLY A 158 -19.15 11.05 -10.08
CA GLY A 158 -18.45 10.20 -11.03
C GLY A 158 -17.48 9.20 -10.40
N ALA A 159 -17.29 9.21 -9.07
CA ALA A 159 -16.45 8.24 -8.39
C ALA A 159 -17.26 7.00 -7.97
N GLY A 160 -16.85 5.83 -8.44
CA GLY A 160 -17.46 4.53 -8.10
C GLY A 160 -16.88 3.92 -6.83
N ALA A 161 -15.57 3.93 -6.69
CA ALA A 161 -14.82 3.30 -5.60
C ALA A 161 -13.55 4.06 -5.23
N LEU A 162 -12.98 3.71 -4.08
CA LEU A 162 -11.64 4.07 -3.65
C LEU A 162 -10.74 2.84 -3.82
N PHE A 163 -9.68 2.99 -4.61
CA PHE A 163 -8.67 1.96 -4.84
C PHE A 163 -7.49 2.15 -3.88
N ALA A 164 -6.99 1.03 -3.35
CA ALA A 164 -5.76 1.03 -2.59
C ALA A 164 -4.86 -0.16 -2.99
N PHE A 165 -3.56 0.00 -2.82
CA PHE A 165 -2.55 -0.98 -3.19
C PHE A 165 -1.55 -1.18 -2.07
N SER A 166 -1.10 -2.42 -1.87
CA SER A 166 0.11 -2.65 -1.10
C SER A 166 1.36 -2.22 -1.89
N GLU A 167 2.51 -2.26 -1.26
CA GLU A 167 3.76 -2.25 -1.99
C GLU A 167 3.81 -3.44 -2.98
N VAL A 168 4.65 -3.34 -4.02
CA VAL A 168 4.89 -4.43 -4.97
C VAL A 168 6.11 -5.23 -4.52
N TYR A 169 5.90 -6.50 -4.26
CA TYR A 169 6.94 -7.45 -3.86
C TYR A 169 7.47 -8.20 -5.07
N LEU A 170 8.77 -8.30 -5.22
CA LEU A 170 9.43 -8.78 -6.42
C LEU A 170 10.33 -9.99 -6.14
N ASN A 171 10.41 -10.91 -7.10
CA ASN A 171 11.48 -11.92 -7.09
C ASN A 171 12.85 -11.27 -7.36
N GLY A 172 13.94 -11.97 -7.11
CA GLY A 172 15.31 -11.43 -7.21
C GLY A 172 15.71 -10.91 -8.60
N HIS A 173 15.02 -11.34 -9.64
CA HIS A 173 15.25 -10.88 -11.03
C HIS A 173 14.26 -9.78 -11.48
N HIS A 174 13.34 -9.34 -10.63
CA HIS A 174 12.28 -8.38 -10.94
C HIS A 174 11.41 -8.79 -12.14
N THR A 175 11.22 -10.09 -12.33
CA THR A 175 10.43 -10.66 -13.44
C THR A 175 9.11 -11.25 -12.99
N VAL A 176 8.92 -11.43 -11.68
CA VAL A 176 7.66 -11.83 -11.06
C VAL A 176 7.34 -10.88 -9.93
N ALA A 177 6.10 -10.45 -9.87
CA ALA A 177 5.61 -9.47 -8.92
C ALA A 177 4.36 -9.98 -8.21
N LEU A 178 4.21 -9.62 -6.94
CA LEU A 178 3.02 -9.85 -6.13
C LEU A 178 2.62 -8.54 -5.47
N LEU A 179 1.33 -8.21 -5.49
CA LEU A 179 0.78 -7.07 -4.76
C LEU A 179 -0.64 -7.37 -4.29
N TYR A 180 -1.06 -6.72 -3.23
CA TYR A 180 -2.44 -6.71 -2.78
C TYR A 180 -3.15 -5.48 -3.33
N ALA A 181 -4.31 -5.67 -3.91
CA ALA A 181 -5.15 -4.58 -4.40
C ALA A 181 -6.53 -4.68 -3.77
N THR A 182 -7.10 -3.53 -3.45
CA THR A 182 -8.47 -3.44 -2.93
C THR A 182 -9.21 -2.30 -3.60
N ASP A 183 -10.52 -2.47 -3.76
CA ASP A 183 -11.47 -1.42 -4.09
C ASP A 183 -12.58 -1.40 -3.04
N TRP A 184 -12.90 -0.22 -2.55
CA TRP A 184 -13.98 0.01 -1.61
C TRP A 184 -15.03 0.97 -2.18
N CYS A 185 -16.30 0.56 -2.15
CA CYS A 185 -17.40 1.29 -2.77
C CYS A 185 -18.58 1.55 -1.82
N GLY A 186 -18.44 1.21 -0.55
CA GLY A 186 -19.45 1.40 0.48
C GLY A 186 -19.50 0.22 1.45
N SER A 187 -20.38 0.29 2.45
CA SER A 187 -20.41 -0.61 3.62
C SER A 187 -20.68 -2.10 3.31
N LEU A 188 -21.17 -2.44 2.13
CA LEU A 188 -21.39 -3.82 1.68
C LEU A 188 -20.82 -4.04 0.28
N CYS A 189 -19.79 -3.35 -0.04
CA CYS A 189 -19.24 -3.30 -1.38
C CYS A 189 -17.75 -2.98 -1.29
N GLY A 190 -16.94 -4.00 -1.33
CA GLY A 190 -15.49 -3.90 -1.38
C GLY A 190 -14.89 -5.25 -1.70
N HIS A 191 -13.74 -5.23 -2.33
CA HIS A 191 -12.97 -6.43 -2.65
C HIS A 191 -11.50 -6.19 -2.38
N GLY A 192 -10.83 -7.24 -1.95
CA GLY A 192 -9.39 -7.21 -1.81
C GLY A 192 -8.81 -8.57 -2.16
N LEU A 193 -7.75 -8.59 -2.94
CA LEU A 193 -7.09 -9.83 -3.35
C LEU A 193 -5.62 -9.62 -3.65
N TRP A 194 -4.85 -10.68 -3.49
CA TRP A 194 -3.49 -10.75 -3.99
C TRP A 194 -3.48 -11.02 -5.49
N LEU A 195 -2.63 -10.30 -6.20
CA LEU A 195 -2.46 -10.39 -7.63
C LEU A 195 -1.00 -10.65 -7.96
N ALA A 196 -0.75 -11.71 -8.71
CA ALA A 196 0.58 -12.08 -9.17
C ALA A 196 0.73 -11.81 -10.67
N PHE A 197 1.93 -11.36 -11.06
CA PHE A 197 2.27 -11.03 -12.45
C PHE A 197 3.62 -11.58 -12.81
N ALA A 198 3.80 -11.95 -14.09
CA ALA A 198 5.10 -12.23 -14.66
C ALA A 198 5.39 -11.27 -15.81
N LEU A 199 6.65 -10.85 -15.90
CA LEU A 199 7.15 -10.05 -17.02
C LEU A 199 7.45 -10.97 -18.21
N ASP A 200 6.68 -10.82 -19.28
CA ASP A 200 6.82 -11.58 -20.50
C ASP A 200 6.98 -10.62 -21.69
N HIS A 201 8.11 -10.69 -22.38
CA HIS A 201 8.43 -9.79 -23.51
C HIS A 201 8.23 -8.30 -23.20
N GLY A 202 8.62 -7.86 -22.01
CA GLY A 202 8.47 -6.47 -21.54
C GLY A 202 7.05 -6.07 -21.12
N GLN A 203 6.12 -7.02 -21.03
CA GLN A 203 4.75 -6.78 -20.58
C GLN A 203 4.42 -7.63 -19.35
N TRP A 204 3.83 -7.02 -18.35
CA TRP A 204 3.32 -7.73 -17.19
C TRP A 204 2.05 -8.50 -17.53
N LYS A 205 2.05 -9.81 -17.33
CA LYS A 205 0.90 -10.71 -17.51
C LYS A 205 0.46 -11.28 -16.18
N SER A 206 -0.83 -11.31 -15.92
CA SER A 206 -1.39 -11.92 -14.72
C SER A 206 -1.07 -13.42 -14.66
N LEU A 207 -0.69 -13.87 -13.47
CA LEU A 207 -0.55 -15.29 -13.15
C LEU A 207 -1.81 -15.80 -12.43
N ASN A 208 -2.20 -17.04 -12.73
CA ASN A 208 -3.35 -17.69 -12.08
C ASN A 208 -2.89 -18.34 -10.76
N TRP A 209 -2.41 -17.53 -9.81
CA TRP A 209 -2.16 -18.00 -8.46
C TRP A 209 -3.46 -17.97 -7.66
N ASN A 210 -3.72 -19.01 -6.88
CA ASN A 210 -4.84 -18.99 -5.97
C ASN A 210 -4.53 -18.03 -4.82
N SER A 211 -5.46 -17.13 -4.54
CA SER A 211 -5.33 -16.23 -3.39
C SER A 211 -6.64 -16.16 -2.63
N SER A 212 -6.54 -16.00 -1.31
CA SER A 212 -7.69 -15.60 -0.50
C SER A 212 -8.13 -14.21 -0.93
N PHE A 213 -9.43 -14.01 -0.99
CA PHE A 213 -10.04 -12.74 -1.30
C PHE A 213 -10.98 -12.33 -0.16
N TRP A 214 -11.16 -11.03 -0.03
CA TRP A 214 -12.09 -10.43 0.91
C TRP A 214 -13.20 -9.72 0.16
N ILE A 215 -14.45 -9.87 0.64
CA ILE A 215 -15.62 -9.17 0.15
C ILE A 215 -16.34 -8.60 1.37
N SER A 216 -16.69 -7.32 1.36
CA SER A 216 -17.52 -6.67 2.39
C SER A 216 -18.91 -6.37 1.88
#